data_0c04e42886e6987a58e76628aae3c7c7
#
_entry.id   0c04e42886e6987a58e76628aae3c7c7
#
_cell.length_a   1.000
_cell.length_b   1.000
_cell.length_c   1.000
_cell.angle_alpha   90.00
_cell.angle_beta   90.00
_cell.angle_gamma   90.00
#
_symmetry.space_group_name_H-M   'P 1'
#
loop_
_entity.id
_entity.type
_entity.pdbx_description
1 polymer ?
#
loop_
_entity_poly.entity_id
_entity_poly.type
_entity_poly.pdbx_seq_one_letter_code
_entity_poly.pdbx_strand_id
1 'polypeptide(L)'
;MLIFIVLIIIGMSGCEKVAVDNQASGDVFVKAIKDASGTTVYTAIHSVFSYNQMTTVTVQTPEGLTESLNGYDSNGNSFFNEPAESDFVGVPPTPGAYVYTVKFANNETKTYSNTLSVATLQPALITSLVKSANGDSVYIAWNAIASTDAYQLKISRGTTQVYYQPAFQDGSTPLKANLKLGLSKSALTSGVTGTYTFELTGLLFENSNYDYLQAISTSTKDIDL
;
A
#
# COMPACT_ATOMS: atom_id res chain seq x y z
N MET A 1 27.12 -3.47 78.10
CA MET A 1 26.86 -4.36 76.93
C MET A 1 25.83 -3.68 76.08
N LEU A 2 26.27 -2.92 75.07
CA LEU A 2 25.42 -2.09 74.20
C LEU A 2 25.12 -2.89 72.93
N ILE A 3 23.84 -3.23 72.72
CA ILE A 3 23.37 -3.92 71.48
C ILE A 3 23.07 -2.87 70.41
N PHE A 4 23.87 -2.85 69.40
CA PHE A 4 23.64 -2.05 68.17
C PHE A 4 22.62 -2.80 67.27
N ILE A 5 21.41 -2.29 67.16
CA ILE A 5 20.44 -2.75 66.20
C ILE A 5 20.72 -2.01 64.86
N VAL A 6 21.30 -2.70 63.89
CA VAL A 6 21.45 -2.18 62.54
C VAL A 6 20.16 -2.40 61.78
N LEU A 7 19.42 -1.32 61.53
CA LEU A 7 18.20 -1.33 60.71
C LEU A 7 18.63 -1.33 59.22
N ILE A 8 18.55 -2.50 58.57
CA ILE A 8 18.75 -2.60 57.10
C ILE A 8 17.47 -2.12 56.46
N ILE A 9 17.50 -0.90 55.93
CA ILE A 9 16.46 -0.37 55.03
C ILE A 9 16.74 -0.98 53.63
N ILE A 10 16.00 -2.03 53.28
CA ILE A 10 15.99 -2.56 51.93
C ILE A 10 15.19 -1.55 51.09
N GLY A 11 15.90 -0.67 50.39
CA GLY A 11 15.33 0.16 49.38
C GLY A 11 14.78 -0.71 48.25
N MET A 12 13.47 -0.92 48.22
CA MET A 12 12.79 -1.44 47.06
C MET A 12 12.84 -0.34 45.95
N SER A 13 13.89 -0.37 45.14
CA SER A 13 13.90 0.34 43.88
C SER A 13 12.81 -0.29 43.01
N GLY A 14 11.60 0.26 43.08
CA GLY A 14 10.55 -0.05 42.15
C GLY A 14 11.08 0.24 40.74
N CYS A 15 11.15 -0.80 39.93
CA CYS A 15 11.40 -0.65 38.51
C CYS A 15 10.21 0.16 37.98
N GLU A 16 10.39 1.46 37.78
CA GLU A 16 9.40 2.29 37.11
C GLU A 16 9.21 1.67 35.74
N LYS A 17 8.01 1.13 35.48
CA LYS A 17 7.64 0.70 34.12
C LYS A 17 7.73 1.94 33.24
N VAL A 18 8.72 1.96 32.35
CA VAL A 18 8.76 2.97 31.29
C VAL A 18 7.42 2.86 30.56
N ALA A 19 6.65 3.92 30.62
CA ALA A 19 5.38 3.97 29.88
C ALA A 19 5.68 3.83 28.39
N VAL A 20 5.14 2.79 27.77
CA VAL A 20 5.26 2.60 26.34
C VAL A 20 4.41 3.70 25.68
N ASP A 21 5.05 4.62 24.96
CA ASP A 21 4.32 5.62 24.18
C ASP A 21 3.81 4.96 22.90
N ASN A 22 2.53 4.62 22.88
CA ASN A 22 1.89 4.04 21.72
C ASN A 22 1.73 5.11 20.64
N GLN A 23 2.26 4.83 19.46
CA GLN A 23 2.12 5.68 18.28
C GLN A 23 1.72 4.85 17.07
N ALA A 24 0.89 5.43 16.22
CA ALA A 24 0.51 4.87 14.93
C ALA A 24 0.53 5.97 13.86
N SER A 25 0.71 5.56 12.62
CA SER A 25 0.54 6.40 11.44
C SER A 25 -0.58 5.84 10.59
N GLY A 26 -1.56 6.67 10.27
CA GLY A 26 -2.64 6.33 9.33
C GLY A 26 -2.42 7.05 8.01
N ASP A 27 -2.69 6.36 6.91
CA ASP A 27 -2.63 6.90 5.56
C ASP A 27 -3.90 6.57 4.78
N VAL A 28 -4.32 7.50 3.91
CA VAL A 28 -5.44 7.34 2.99
C VAL A 28 -5.04 7.85 1.61
N PHE A 29 -5.29 7.03 0.59
CA PHE A 29 -5.04 7.41 -0.80
C PHE A 29 -6.13 6.87 -1.72
N VAL A 30 -6.26 7.47 -2.92
CA VAL A 30 -7.23 7.02 -3.93
C VAL A 30 -6.64 5.90 -4.75
N LYS A 31 -7.41 4.83 -4.96
CA LYS A 31 -7.13 3.83 -6.00
C LYS A 31 -8.13 3.99 -7.15
N ALA A 32 -7.61 3.99 -8.39
CA ALA A 32 -8.39 4.05 -9.61
C ALA A 32 -8.08 2.84 -10.51
N ILE A 33 -9.13 2.24 -11.06
CA ILE A 33 -9.04 1.16 -12.05
C ILE A 33 -10.02 1.40 -13.20
N LYS A 34 -9.91 0.62 -14.26
CA LYS A 34 -10.98 0.48 -15.27
C LYS A 34 -11.86 -0.71 -14.91
N ASP A 35 -13.16 -0.49 -14.83
CA ASP A 35 -14.12 -1.59 -14.72
C ASP A 35 -14.26 -2.36 -16.05
N ALA A 36 -15.09 -3.40 -16.06
CA ALA A 36 -15.32 -4.22 -17.24
C ALA A 36 -15.92 -3.43 -18.43
N SER A 37 -16.57 -2.29 -18.18
CA SER A 37 -17.11 -1.39 -19.22
C SER A 37 -16.06 -0.41 -19.76
N GLY A 38 -14.87 -0.34 -19.16
CA GLY A 38 -13.83 0.63 -19.47
C GLY A 38 -14.01 1.98 -18.77
N THR A 39 -14.98 2.10 -17.86
CA THR A 39 -15.19 3.30 -17.04
C THR A 39 -14.16 3.35 -15.91
N THR A 40 -13.61 4.54 -15.62
CA THR A 40 -12.74 4.69 -14.45
C THR A 40 -13.59 4.69 -13.18
N VAL A 41 -13.25 3.81 -12.26
CA VAL A 41 -13.89 3.70 -10.94
C VAL A 41 -12.83 3.83 -9.85
N TYR A 42 -13.25 4.29 -8.67
CA TYR A 42 -12.38 4.74 -7.59
C TYR A 42 -12.78 4.14 -6.25
N THR A 43 -11.82 4.03 -5.36
CA THR A 43 -12.05 3.77 -3.93
C THR A 43 -11.00 4.47 -3.08
N ALA A 44 -11.29 4.67 -1.79
CA ALA A 44 -10.28 5.02 -0.80
C ALA A 44 -9.61 3.74 -0.30
N ILE A 45 -8.30 3.77 -0.19
CA ILE A 45 -7.51 2.74 0.48
C ILE A 45 -7.03 3.30 1.80
N HIS A 46 -7.14 2.52 2.85
CA HIS A 46 -6.72 2.89 4.19
C HIS A 46 -5.62 1.96 4.67
N SER A 47 -4.57 2.53 5.23
CA SER A 47 -3.52 1.77 5.91
C SER A 47 -3.17 2.41 7.24
N VAL A 48 -2.92 1.60 8.27
CA VAL A 48 -2.42 2.05 9.57
C VAL A 48 -1.30 1.15 10.01
N PHE A 49 -0.19 1.76 10.40
CA PHE A 49 0.98 1.06 10.91
C PHE A 49 1.36 1.56 12.30
N SER A 50 1.85 0.64 13.14
CA SER A 50 2.42 0.94 14.45
C SER A 50 3.53 -0.04 14.81
N TYR A 51 4.54 0.40 15.54
CA TYR A 51 5.51 -0.51 16.18
C TYR A 51 4.92 -1.22 17.40
N ASN A 52 3.80 -0.73 17.93
CA ASN A 52 3.09 -1.32 19.05
C ASN A 52 1.86 -2.09 18.57
N GLN A 53 1.58 -3.22 19.16
CA GLN A 53 0.44 -4.05 18.80
C GLN A 53 -0.87 -3.29 18.94
N MET A 54 -1.62 -3.21 17.85
CA MET A 54 -2.99 -2.71 17.78
C MET A 54 -3.98 -3.88 17.84
N THR A 55 -5.16 -3.66 18.40
CA THR A 55 -6.22 -4.67 18.49
C THR A 55 -7.40 -4.35 17.58
N THR A 56 -7.72 -3.07 17.43
CA THR A 56 -8.74 -2.60 16.49
C THR A 56 -8.35 -1.25 15.92
N VAL A 57 -8.70 -1.06 14.67
CA VAL A 57 -8.57 0.23 13.98
C VAL A 57 -9.88 0.52 13.25
N THR A 58 -10.40 1.73 13.45
CA THR A 58 -11.52 2.26 12.66
C THR A 58 -11.13 3.58 12.04
N VAL A 59 -11.75 3.92 10.92
CA VAL A 59 -11.60 5.22 10.27
C VAL A 59 -12.97 5.88 10.15
N GLN A 60 -13.04 7.17 10.46
CA GLN A 60 -14.19 8.01 10.17
C GLN A 60 -13.89 8.86 8.93
N THR A 61 -14.76 8.74 7.92
CA THR A 61 -14.66 9.50 6.67
C THR A 61 -15.11 10.95 6.85
N PRO A 62 -14.81 11.86 5.92
CA PRO A 62 -15.28 13.24 5.95
C PRO A 62 -16.82 13.36 5.99
N GLU A 63 -17.54 12.38 5.44
CA GLU A 63 -19.01 12.29 5.48
C GLU A 63 -19.56 11.81 6.82
N GLY A 64 -18.69 11.40 7.75
CA GLY A 64 -19.07 10.90 9.08
C GLY A 64 -19.35 9.40 9.12
N LEU A 65 -19.11 8.65 8.04
CA LEU A 65 -19.22 7.20 8.05
C LEU A 65 -18.03 6.59 8.82
N THR A 66 -18.28 5.49 9.51
CA THR A 66 -17.21 4.77 10.24
C THR A 66 -17.03 3.38 9.65
N GLU A 67 -15.79 3.05 9.30
CA GLU A 67 -15.36 1.77 8.74
C GLU A 67 -14.34 1.11 9.65
N SER A 68 -14.33 -0.22 9.69
CA SER A 68 -13.32 -1.01 10.40
C SER A 68 -12.26 -1.49 9.43
N LEU A 69 -10.99 -1.34 9.80
CA LEU A 69 -9.88 -1.90 9.05
C LEU A 69 -9.60 -3.33 9.49
N ASN A 70 -9.13 -4.15 8.55
CA ASN A 70 -8.72 -5.53 8.83
C ASN A 70 -7.25 -5.61 9.25
N GLY A 71 -6.93 -6.48 10.20
CA GLY A 71 -5.54 -6.78 10.52
C GLY A 71 -4.84 -7.42 9.31
N TYR A 72 -3.71 -6.86 8.89
CA TYR A 72 -2.94 -7.32 7.74
C TYR A 72 -1.87 -8.35 8.13
N ASP A 73 -1.33 -8.23 9.33
CA ASP A 73 -0.32 -9.13 9.86
C ASP A 73 -0.76 -9.84 11.15
N SER A 74 -0.10 -10.95 11.47
CA SER A 74 -0.39 -11.74 12.68
C SER A 74 0.04 -11.07 13.99
N ASN A 75 0.85 -10.00 13.91
CA ASN A 75 1.37 -9.30 15.08
C ASN A 75 0.49 -8.11 15.48
N GLY A 76 -0.49 -7.73 14.64
CA GLY A 76 -1.36 -6.58 14.86
C GLY A 76 -0.63 -5.24 14.76
N ASN A 77 0.45 -5.19 13.97
CA ASN A 77 1.21 -3.96 13.72
C ASN A 77 0.70 -3.20 12.49
N SER A 78 -0.04 -3.87 11.61
CA SER A 78 -0.57 -3.30 10.38
C SER A 78 -2.05 -3.61 10.22
N PHE A 79 -2.82 -2.59 9.87
CA PHE A 79 -4.23 -2.70 9.50
C PHE A 79 -4.41 -2.08 8.12
N PHE A 80 -5.24 -2.71 7.32
CA PHE A 80 -5.43 -2.32 5.93
C PHE A 80 -6.88 -2.55 5.51
N ASN A 81 -7.42 -1.66 4.66
CA ASN A 81 -8.70 -1.86 4.03
C ASN A 81 -8.60 -1.49 2.55
N GLU A 82 -8.78 -2.47 1.70
CA GLU A 82 -8.98 -2.31 0.26
C GLU A 82 -10.31 -2.99 -0.08
N PRO A 83 -11.36 -2.22 -0.46
CA PRO A 83 -12.62 -2.77 -0.90
C PRO A 83 -12.46 -3.70 -2.11
N ALA A 84 -13.40 -4.62 -2.31
CA ALA A 84 -13.42 -5.42 -3.54
C ALA A 84 -13.63 -4.51 -4.76
N GLU A 85 -13.04 -4.86 -5.91
CA GLU A 85 -13.17 -4.05 -7.13
C GLU A 85 -14.62 -3.81 -7.56
N SER A 86 -15.53 -4.72 -7.21
CA SER A 86 -16.98 -4.57 -7.43
C SER A 86 -17.62 -3.41 -6.65
N ASP A 87 -16.97 -2.94 -5.59
CA ASP A 87 -17.45 -1.88 -4.70
C ASP A 87 -16.89 -0.51 -5.08
N PHE A 88 -16.01 -0.45 -6.10
CA PHE A 88 -15.48 0.80 -6.61
C PHE A 88 -16.58 1.57 -7.33
N VAL A 89 -16.58 2.89 -7.17
CA VAL A 89 -17.61 3.79 -7.70
C VAL A 89 -17.05 4.78 -8.71
N GLY A 90 -17.90 5.28 -9.59
CA GLY A 90 -17.51 6.22 -10.67
C GLY A 90 -17.13 7.63 -10.20
N VAL A 91 -17.19 7.90 -8.89
CA VAL A 91 -16.85 9.20 -8.29
C VAL A 91 -15.70 9.00 -7.31
N PRO A 92 -14.64 9.83 -7.37
CA PRO A 92 -13.57 9.76 -6.37
C PRO A 92 -14.09 9.91 -4.94
N PRO A 93 -13.39 9.32 -3.95
CA PRO A 93 -13.69 9.52 -2.54
C PRO A 93 -13.67 11.00 -2.15
N THR A 94 -14.49 11.38 -1.19
CA THR A 94 -14.60 12.77 -0.71
C THR A 94 -13.27 13.22 -0.11
N PRO A 95 -12.67 14.32 -0.60
CA PRO A 95 -11.48 14.89 0.00
C PRO A 95 -11.77 15.43 1.40
N GLY A 96 -10.76 15.39 2.27
CA GLY A 96 -10.89 15.92 3.63
C GLY A 96 -10.16 15.07 4.65
N ALA A 97 -10.44 15.33 5.92
CA ALA A 97 -9.80 14.62 7.03
C ALA A 97 -10.44 13.25 7.26
N TYR A 98 -9.62 12.22 7.23
CA TYR A 98 -9.95 10.86 7.66
C TYR A 98 -9.37 10.65 9.05
N VAL A 99 -10.22 10.31 10.02
CA VAL A 99 -9.84 10.22 11.43
C VAL A 99 -9.77 8.74 11.84
N TYR A 100 -8.58 8.27 12.13
CA TYR A 100 -8.33 6.91 12.59
C TYR A 100 -8.42 6.83 14.11
N THR A 101 -9.22 5.89 14.63
CA THR A 101 -9.26 5.53 16.04
C THR A 101 -8.58 4.19 16.21
N VAL A 102 -7.46 4.17 16.93
CA VAL A 102 -6.60 3.01 17.14
C VAL A 102 -6.67 2.58 18.59
N LYS A 103 -7.04 1.33 18.86
CA LYS A 103 -6.96 0.71 20.15
C LYS A 103 -5.75 -0.22 20.21
N PHE A 104 -4.88 -0.01 21.18
CA PHE A 104 -3.68 -0.80 21.42
C PHE A 104 -3.92 -1.97 22.39
N ALA A 105 -3.01 -2.95 22.41
CA ALA A 105 -3.11 -4.13 23.24
C ALA A 105 -3.14 -3.82 24.77
N ASN A 106 -2.58 -2.70 25.21
CA ASN A 106 -2.65 -2.20 26.57
C ASN A 106 -3.97 -1.50 26.92
N ASN A 107 -4.99 -1.55 26.03
CA ASN A 107 -6.27 -0.85 26.06
C ASN A 107 -6.23 0.68 25.93
N GLU A 108 -5.09 1.27 25.68
CA GLU A 108 -5.02 2.68 25.30
C GLU A 108 -5.69 2.90 23.96
N THR A 109 -6.41 4.03 23.81
CA THR A 109 -7.02 4.44 22.55
C THR A 109 -6.49 5.81 22.15
N LYS A 110 -6.01 5.93 20.90
CA LYS A 110 -5.55 7.20 20.33
C LYS A 110 -6.23 7.46 18.99
N THR A 111 -6.29 8.73 18.62
CA THR A 111 -6.79 9.17 17.32
C THR A 111 -5.67 9.83 16.53
N TYR A 112 -5.66 9.55 15.23
CA TYR A 112 -4.75 10.13 14.25
C TYR A 112 -5.57 10.61 13.06
N SER A 113 -5.10 11.57 12.30
CA SER A 113 -5.78 12.00 11.08
C SER A 113 -4.81 12.12 9.92
N ASN A 114 -5.28 11.73 8.75
CA ASN A 114 -4.64 12.03 7.47
C ASN A 114 -5.65 12.75 6.57
N THR A 115 -5.18 13.56 5.65
CA THR A 115 -6.03 14.36 4.77
C THR A 115 -5.93 13.88 3.34
N LEU A 116 -7.03 13.32 2.82
CA LEU A 116 -7.11 12.99 1.40
C LEU A 116 -7.24 14.26 0.57
N SER A 117 -6.39 14.41 -0.45
CA SER A 117 -6.50 15.49 -1.43
C SER A 117 -7.51 15.17 -2.53
N VAL A 118 -7.77 16.14 -3.39
CA VAL A 118 -8.61 15.95 -4.59
C VAL A 118 -7.89 15.24 -5.74
N ALA A 119 -6.59 14.95 -5.61
CA ALA A 119 -5.81 14.37 -6.69
C ALA A 119 -6.15 12.90 -6.92
N THR A 120 -6.33 12.56 -8.19
CA THR A 120 -6.55 11.20 -8.66
C THR A 120 -5.64 10.91 -9.84
N LEU A 121 -5.38 9.64 -10.11
CA LEU A 121 -4.71 9.19 -11.32
C LEU A 121 -5.70 8.49 -12.25
N GLN A 122 -5.53 8.65 -13.57
CA GLN A 122 -6.21 7.80 -14.55
C GLN A 122 -5.42 6.51 -14.73
N PRO A 123 -6.06 5.34 -14.88
CA PRO A 123 -5.35 4.10 -15.18
C PRO A 123 -4.52 4.19 -16.46
N ALA A 124 -3.27 3.72 -16.40
CA ALA A 124 -2.38 3.73 -17.54
C ALA A 124 -2.94 2.89 -18.69
N LEU A 125 -2.76 3.35 -19.92
CA LEU A 125 -3.02 2.52 -21.10
C LEU A 125 -1.76 1.70 -21.41
N ILE A 126 -1.83 0.38 -21.22
CA ILE A 126 -0.81 -0.55 -21.74
C ILE A 126 -0.98 -0.62 -23.27
N THR A 127 -0.14 0.12 -23.98
CA THR A 127 -0.23 0.28 -25.45
C THR A 127 0.27 -0.94 -26.20
N SER A 128 1.25 -1.65 -25.63
CA SER A 128 1.82 -2.84 -26.24
C SER A 128 2.17 -3.88 -25.18
N LEU A 129 1.80 -5.12 -25.45
CA LEU A 129 2.26 -6.31 -24.72
C LEU A 129 2.44 -7.42 -25.77
N VAL A 130 3.68 -7.66 -26.17
CA VAL A 130 3.99 -8.52 -27.33
C VAL A 130 5.21 -9.40 -27.07
N LYS A 131 5.25 -10.57 -27.69
CA LYS A 131 6.45 -11.41 -27.75
C LYS A 131 7.44 -10.87 -28.78
N SER A 132 8.73 -11.08 -28.57
CA SER A 132 9.74 -10.90 -29.63
C SER A 132 9.51 -11.84 -30.79
N ALA A 133 10.08 -11.53 -31.96
CA ALA A 133 9.94 -12.37 -33.15
C ALA A 133 10.47 -13.79 -32.97
N ASN A 134 11.53 -13.97 -32.16
CA ASN A 134 12.08 -15.28 -31.81
C ASN A 134 11.39 -15.93 -30.59
N GLY A 135 10.44 -15.22 -29.96
CA GLY A 135 9.70 -15.71 -28.79
C GLY A 135 10.45 -15.73 -27.46
N ASP A 136 11.69 -15.24 -27.42
CA ASP A 136 12.55 -15.32 -26.21
C ASP A 136 12.32 -14.19 -25.20
N SER A 137 11.61 -13.16 -25.61
CA SER A 137 11.36 -11.99 -24.77
C SER A 137 9.92 -11.51 -24.89
N VAL A 138 9.46 -10.83 -23.84
CA VAL A 138 8.18 -10.12 -23.80
C VAL A 138 8.45 -8.63 -23.63
N TYR A 139 7.79 -7.81 -24.41
CA TYR A 139 7.89 -6.36 -24.36
C TYR A 139 6.58 -5.78 -23.88
N ILE A 140 6.66 -4.89 -22.91
CA ILE A 140 5.55 -4.06 -22.45
C ILE A 140 5.88 -2.60 -22.68
N ALA A 141 4.89 -1.83 -23.16
CA ALA A 141 4.94 -0.38 -23.26
C ALA A 141 3.60 0.22 -22.83
N TRP A 142 3.64 1.41 -22.26
CA TRP A 142 2.46 2.14 -21.80
C TRP A 142 2.60 3.63 -21.98
N ASN A 143 1.45 4.34 -21.98
CA ASN A 143 1.43 5.79 -22.05
C ASN A 143 1.71 6.40 -20.67
N ALA A 144 2.33 7.57 -20.67
CA ALA A 144 2.46 8.37 -19.45
C ALA A 144 1.09 8.78 -18.93
N ILE A 145 0.91 8.71 -17.62
CA ILE A 145 -0.22 9.28 -16.91
C ILE A 145 0.21 10.66 -16.41
N ALA A 146 -0.64 11.67 -16.61
CA ALA A 146 -0.38 13.00 -16.05
C ALA A 146 -0.26 12.93 -14.52
N SER A 147 0.67 13.67 -13.97
CA SER A 147 0.95 13.76 -12.53
C SER A 147 1.48 12.47 -11.87
N THR A 148 1.83 11.43 -12.64
CA THR A 148 2.42 10.23 -12.06
C THR A 148 3.91 10.43 -11.78
N ASP A 149 4.31 10.15 -10.55
CA ASP A 149 5.72 10.23 -10.12
C ASP A 149 6.51 9.01 -10.56
N ALA A 150 5.94 7.81 -10.41
CA ALA A 150 6.59 6.55 -10.71
C ALA A 150 5.61 5.47 -11.15
N TYR A 151 6.13 4.40 -11.75
CA TYR A 151 5.37 3.20 -12.12
C TYR A 151 5.97 1.97 -11.46
N GLN A 152 5.12 1.01 -11.20
CA GLN A 152 5.47 -0.32 -10.68
C GLN A 152 4.88 -1.36 -11.60
N LEU A 153 5.61 -2.46 -11.85
CA LEU A 153 5.11 -3.56 -12.67
C LEU A 153 5.17 -4.87 -11.85
N LYS A 154 4.03 -5.51 -11.77
CA LYS A 154 3.89 -6.87 -11.24
C LYS A 154 3.44 -7.81 -12.35
N ILE A 155 4.01 -9.02 -12.40
CA ILE A 155 3.57 -10.05 -13.33
C ILE A 155 3.22 -11.30 -12.51
N SER A 156 2.05 -11.84 -12.76
CA SER A 156 1.57 -13.04 -12.08
C SER A 156 1.09 -14.09 -13.07
N ARG A 157 1.09 -15.36 -12.63
CA ARG A 157 0.42 -16.48 -13.27
C ARG A 157 -0.60 -17.04 -12.27
N GLY A 158 -1.89 -16.82 -12.55
CA GLY A 158 -2.92 -17.02 -11.55
C GLY A 158 -2.62 -16.18 -10.31
N THR A 159 -2.56 -16.79 -9.14
CA THR A 159 -2.25 -16.10 -7.86
C THR A 159 -0.76 -15.98 -7.55
N THR A 160 0.12 -16.61 -8.36
CA THR A 160 1.56 -16.63 -8.11
C THR A 160 2.25 -15.46 -8.79
N GLN A 161 2.87 -14.55 -8.01
CA GLN A 161 3.73 -13.52 -8.54
C GLN A 161 5.04 -14.15 -9.06
N VAL A 162 5.37 -13.88 -10.33
CA VAL A 162 6.57 -14.41 -11.00
C VAL A 162 7.62 -13.33 -11.26
N TYR A 163 7.21 -12.05 -11.28
CA TYR A 163 8.11 -10.93 -11.46
C TYR A 163 7.57 -9.68 -10.76
N TYR A 164 8.48 -8.87 -10.28
CA TYR A 164 8.17 -7.57 -9.69
C TYR A 164 9.26 -6.56 -10.02
N GLN A 165 8.86 -5.45 -10.63
CA GLN A 165 9.69 -4.28 -10.84
C GLN A 165 9.20 -3.19 -9.90
N PRO A 166 9.97 -2.82 -8.87
CA PRO A 166 9.57 -1.76 -7.94
C PRO A 166 9.50 -0.40 -8.64
N ALA A 167 8.76 0.51 -8.05
CA ALA A 167 8.58 1.86 -8.56
C ALA A 167 9.89 2.66 -8.67
N PHE A 168 10.86 2.35 -7.81
CA PHE A 168 12.16 2.98 -7.80
C PHE A 168 13.25 1.95 -8.09
N GLN A 169 14.02 2.22 -9.15
CA GLN A 169 15.24 1.48 -9.46
C GLN A 169 16.37 2.01 -8.58
N ASP A 170 17.21 1.13 -8.08
CA ASP A 170 18.38 1.48 -7.23
C ASP A 170 18.00 2.37 -6.02
N GLY A 171 16.76 2.24 -5.52
CA GLY A 171 16.27 2.95 -4.35
C GLY A 171 15.96 4.44 -4.54
N SER A 172 16.23 5.03 -5.71
CA SER A 172 16.02 6.47 -5.93
C SER A 172 15.52 6.86 -7.33
N THR A 173 15.79 6.05 -8.35
CA THR A 173 15.39 6.38 -9.73
C THR A 173 13.99 5.85 -10.03
N PRO A 174 12.98 6.72 -10.24
CA PRO A 174 11.64 6.25 -10.52
C PRO A 174 11.53 5.60 -11.90
N LEU A 175 10.80 4.49 -11.97
CA LEU A 175 10.42 3.87 -13.23
C LEU A 175 9.46 4.82 -13.97
N LYS A 176 9.84 5.27 -15.16
CA LYS A 176 9.07 6.24 -15.97
C LYS A 176 8.28 5.55 -17.08
N ALA A 177 7.24 6.22 -17.58
CA ALA A 177 6.47 5.79 -18.74
C ALA A 177 7.29 5.81 -20.06
N ASN A 178 6.75 5.18 -21.08
CA ASN A 178 7.32 5.06 -22.44
C ASN A 178 8.59 4.20 -22.53
N LEU A 179 8.91 3.46 -21.48
CA LEU A 179 9.94 2.44 -21.56
C LEU A 179 9.38 1.22 -22.30
N LYS A 180 10.04 0.83 -23.39
CA LYS A 180 9.86 -0.50 -23.94
C LYS A 180 10.66 -1.46 -23.04
N LEU A 181 10.03 -1.91 -21.97
CA LEU A 181 10.65 -2.87 -21.07
C LEU A 181 10.65 -4.25 -21.72
N GLY A 182 11.83 -4.79 -21.95
CA GLY A 182 12.02 -6.16 -22.45
C GLY A 182 12.33 -7.11 -21.29
N LEU A 183 11.53 -8.16 -21.15
CA LEU A 183 11.69 -9.19 -20.13
C LEU A 183 12.00 -10.53 -20.79
N SER A 184 13.00 -11.24 -20.27
CA SER A 184 13.30 -12.59 -20.73
C SER A 184 12.12 -13.53 -20.45
N LYS A 185 11.62 -14.22 -21.47
CA LYS A 185 10.54 -15.19 -21.32
C LYS A 185 10.94 -16.30 -20.34
N SER A 186 12.15 -16.84 -20.48
CA SER A 186 12.64 -17.91 -19.60
C SER A 186 12.69 -17.49 -18.12
N ALA A 187 13.07 -16.23 -17.85
CA ALA A 187 13.08 -15.69 -16.50
C ALA A 187 11.66 -15.55 -15.91
N LEU A 188 10.67 -15.19 -16.76
CA LEU A 188 9.28 -15.07 -16.33
C LEU A 188 8.62 -16.43 -16.12
N THR A 189 8.83 -17.36 -17.04
CA THR A 189 8.03 -18.59 -17.08
C THR A 189 8.69 -19.77 -16.36
N SER A 190 10.02 -19.77 -16.20
CA SER A 190 10.78 -20.95 -15.73
C SER A 190 10.38 -22.23 -16.49
N GLY A 191 10.05 -22.08 -17.78
CA GLY A 191 9.60 -23.18 -18.65
C GLY A 191 8.12 -23.56 -18.54
N VAL A 192 7.33 -22.83 -17.74
CA VAL A 192 5.89 -23.11 -17.60
C VAL A 192 5.09 -22.22 -18.56
N THR A 193 4.22 -22.84 -19.35
CA THR A 193 3.30 -22.15 -20.26
C THR A 193 2.00 -21.76 -19.57
N GLY A 194 1.29 -20.77 -20.10
CA GLY A 194 -0.01 -20.33 -19.61
C GLY A 194 -0.24 -18.84 -19.77
N THR A 195 -1.35 -18.36 -19.21
CA THR A 195 -1.70 -16.95 -19.21
C THR A 195 -0.99 -16.22 -18.08
N TYR A 196 -0.30 -15.13 -18.43
CA TYR A 196 0.42 -14.25 -17.52
C TYR A 196 -0.25 -12.88 -17.52
N THR A 197 -0.61 -12.40 -16.33
CA THR A 197 -1.20 -11.09 -16.12
C THR A 197 -0.12 -10.08 -15.77
N PHE A 198 -0.03 -9.02 -16.59
CA PHE A 198 0.82 -7.87 -16.37
C PHE A 198 -0.01 -6.77 -15.69
N GLU A 199 0.34 -6.43 -14.48
CA GLU A 199 -0.30 -5.39 -13.68
C GLU A 199 0.64 -4.19 -13.58
N LEU A 200 0.24 -3.08 -14.18
CA LEU A 200 0.96 -1.82 -14.16
C LEU A 200 0.26 -0.86 -13.19
N THR A 201 0.97 -0.38 -12.18
CA THR A 201 0.49 0.60 -11.21
C THR A 201 1.23 1.91 -11.39
N GLY A 202 0.49 3.00 -11.60
CA GLY A 202 0.99 4.37 -11.51
C GLY A 202 0.85 4.87 -10.08
N LEU A 203 1.84 5.61 -9.60
CA LEU A 203 1.94 6.12 -8.24
C LEU A 203 2.07 7.64 -8.26
N LEU A 204 1.27 8.31 -7.44
CA LEU A 204 1.38 9.73 -7.11
C LEU A 204 1.62 9.85 -5.61
N PHE A 205 2.65 10.56 -5.22
CA PHE A 205 3.01 10.79 -3.83
C PHE A 205 2.59 12.20 -3.37
N GLU A 206 2.43 12.38 -2.06
CA GLU A 206 2.07 13.68 -1.49
C GLU A 206 3.21 14.70 -1.58
N ASN A 207 4.45 14.21 -1.63
CA ASN A 207 5.63 15.05 -1.62
C ASN A 207 6.78 14.46 -2.44
N SER A 208 7.80 15.25 -2.70
CA SER A 208 8.99 14.85 -3.44
C SER A 208 9.91 13.87 -2.72
N ASN A 209 9.67 13.58 -1.46
CA ASN A 209 10.41 12.58 -0.68
C ASN A 209 9.82 11.18 -0.86
N TYR A 210 8.65 11.07 -1.51
CA TYR A 210 7.95 9.81 -1.77
C TYR A 210 7.55 9.05 -0.50
N ASP A 211 7.18 9.78 0.57
CA ASP A 211 6.89 9.17 1.89
C ASP A 211 5.48 8.60 1.98
N TYR A 212 4.48 9.32 1.43
CA TYR A 212 3.06 8.97 1.51
C TYR A 212 2.42 8.95 0.13
N LEU A 213 1.52 8.00 -0.09
CA LEU A 213 0.76 7.91 -1.33
C LEU A 213 -0.41 8.88 -1.30
N GLN A 214 -0.63 9.57 -2.40
CA GLN A 214 -1.81 10.41 -2.64
C GLN A 214 -2.83 9.69 -3.52
N ALA A 215 -2.35 9.03 -4.56
CA ALA A 215 -3.18 8.22 -5.44
C ALA A 215 -2.38 7.12 -6.12
N ILE A 216 -3.04 6.02 -6.42
CA ILE A 216 -2.55 4.97 -7.31
C ILE A 216 -3.57 4.71 -8.41
N SER A 217 -3.09 4.21 -9.55
CA SER A 217 -3.98 3.70 -10.59
C SER A 217 -3.42 2.41 -11.15
N THR A 218 -4.28 1.42 -11.37
CA THR A 218 -3.87 0.09 -11.81
C THR A 218 -4.52 -0.30 -13.11
N SER A 219 -3.73 -0.90 -14.00
CA SER A 219 -4.19 -1.50 -15.26
C SER A 219 -3.59 -2.86 -15.45
N THR A 220 -4.38 -3.78 -15.98
CA THR A 220 -3.93 -5.14 -16.26
C THR A 220 -4.01 -5.46 -17.74
N LYS A 221 -3.15 -6.37 -18.18
CA LYS A 221 -3.20 -6.97 -19.53
C LYS A 221 -2.62 -8.37 -19.51
N ASP A 222 -3.30 -9.29 -20.20
CA ASP A 222 -2.91 -10.67 -20.27
C ASP A 222 -2.15 -11.00 -21.55
N ILE A 223 -1.28 -12.02 -21.45
CA ILE A 223 -0.58 -12.62 -22.58
C ILE A 223 -0.31 -14.12 -22.29
N ASP A 224 -0.50 -14.97 -23.28
CA ASP A 224 -0.12 -16.37 -23.18
C ASP A 224 1.37 -16.54 -23.51
N LEU A 225 2.12 -17.19 -22.61
CA LEU A 225 3.57 -17.40 -22.75
C LEU A 225 3.94 -18.89 -22.78
#